data_33df5458e0ca8d7b3cb70a98e0bcfcc1
#
_entry.id   33df5458e0ca8d7b3cb70a98e0bcfcc1
#
_cell.length_a   1.000
_cell.length_b   1.000
_cell.length_c   1.000
_cell.angle_alpha   90.00
_cell.angle_beta   90.00
_cell.angle_gamma   90.00
#
_symmetry.space_group_name_H-M   'P 1'
#
loop_
_entity.id
_entity.type
_entity.pdbx_description
1 polymer ?
#
loop_
_entity_poly.entity_id
_entity_poly.type
_entity_poly.pdbx_seq_one_letter_code
_entity_poly.pdbx_strand_id
1 'polypeptide(L)'
;MTSGGTFAGNASATSQLRVYFGGTQIFASGALTAASAASWHIECMIIRDSSTTVRCVTKFTTASAVSAPLVTQTDVTGLTLSSSNILKVTGQGGGASPASNDIVYKLGRIRFEPVY
;
A
#
# COMPACT_ATOMS: atom_id res chain seq x y z
N MET A 1 1.76 -5.13 -8.72
CA MET A 1 2.72 -4.21 -8.07
C MET A 1 3.25 -4.83 -6.80
N THR A 2 4.53 -4.68 -6.58
CA THR A 2 5.19 -5.03 -5.32
C THR A 2 5.93 -3.80 -4.81
N SER A 3 5.79 -3.47 -3.56
CA SER A 3 6.54 -2.38 -2.92
C SER A 3 6.94 -2.76 -1.50
N GLY A 4 8.00 -2.16 -1.02
CA GLY A 4 8.52 -2.46 0.30
C GLY A 4 9.47 -1.40 0.82
N GLY A 5 9.71 -1.44 2.11
CA GLY A 5 10.57 -0.52 2.81
C GLY A 5 10.73 -0.86 4.28
N THR A 6 11.07 0.13 5.05
CA THR A 6 11.25 0.01 6.51
C THR A 6 10.51 1.11 7.25
N PHE A 7 10.13 0.82 8.48
CA PHE A 7 9.74 1.80 9.47
C PHE A 7 10.96 2.12 10.35
N ALA A 8 11.21 3.40 10.61
CA ALA A 8 12.09 3.78 11.70
C ALA A 8 11.23 3.85 12.95
N GLY A 9 11.47 2.99 13.92
CA GLY A 9 10.66 2.93 15.12
C GLY A 9 10.84 4.17 15.97
N ASN A 10 9.76 4.89 16.18
CA ASN A 10 9.62 5.89 17.22
C ASN A 10 8.43 5.46 18.08
N ALA A 11 8.68 5.16 19.35
CA ALA A 11 7.65 4.63 20.26
C ALA A 11 6.44 5.57 20.45
N SER A 12 6.59 6.85 20.12
CA SER A 12 5.52 7.87 20.20
C SER A 12 4.83 8.12 18.88
N ALA A 13 5.28 7.52 17.78
CA ALA A 13 4.75 7.76 16.46
C ALA A 13 3.98 6.53 15.93
N THR A 14 2.95 6.80 15.17
CA THR A 14 2.27 5.79 14.36
C THR A 14 2.66 5.97 12.90
N SER A 15 2.62 4.89 12.15
CA SER A 15 2.86 4.89 10.71
C SER A 15 1.67 4.27 10.00
N GLN A 16 1.26 4.85 8.90
CA GLN A 16 0.18 4.33 8.07
C GLN A 16 0.60 4.29 6.62
N LEU A 17 0.32 3.19 5.95
CA LEU A 17 0.51 3.01 4.52
C LEU A 17 -0.84 2.94 3.82
N ARG A 18 -0.94 3.56 2.65
CA ARG A 18 -2.12 3.50 1.79
C ARG A 18 -1.71 3.24 0.35
N VAL A 19 -2.57 2.54 -0.37
CA VAL A 19 -2.44 2.33 -1.83
C VAL A 19 -3.65 2.93 -2.52
N TYR A 20 -3.43 3.60 -3.63
CA TYR A 20 -4.46 4.21 -4.46
C TYR A 20 -4.32 3.74 -5.90
N PHE A 21 -5.44 3.57 -6.57
CA PHE A 21 -5.52 3.36 -8.02
C PHE A 21 -6.58 4.26 -8.63
N GLY A 22 -6.21 5.02 -9.67
CA GLY A 22 -7.11 5.96 -10.33
C GLY A 22 -7.74 7.01 -9.39
N GLY A 23 -7.02 7.40 -8.32
CA GLY A 23 -7.52 8.33 -7.29
C GLY A 23 -8.33 7.67 -6.16
N THR A 24 -8.73 6.41 -6.29
CA THR A 24 -9.47 5.67 -5.26
C THR A 24 -8.52 4.93 -4.34
N GLN A 25 -8.74 5.06 -3.02
CA GLN A 25 -8.00 4.28 -2.03
C GLN A 25 -8.43 2.82 -2.09
N ILE A 26 -7.49 1.92 -2.37
CA ILE A 26 -7.73 0.48 -2.47
C ILE A 26 -7.20 -0.30 -1.26
N PHE A 27 -6.37 0.33 -0.45
CA PHE A 27 -5.82 -0.25 0.77
C PHE A 27 -5.42 0.82 1.78
N ALA A 28 -5.60 0.51 3.05
CA ALA A 28 -5.01 1.23 4.18
C ALA A 28 -4.59 0.24 5.26
N SER A 29 -3.38 0.37 5.78
CA SER A 29 -2.88 -0.48 6.87
C SER A 29 -3.52 -0.20 8.22
N GLY A 30 -4.21 0.93 8.35
CA GLY A 30 -4.49 1.51 9.66
C GLY A 30 -3.24 2.13 10.28
N ALA A 31 -3.41 2.75 11.43
CA ALA A 31 -2.29 3.28 12.21
C ALA A 31 -1.54 2.13 12.88
N LEU A 32 -0.25 2.02 12.60
CA LEU A 32 0.63 0.99 13.14
C LEU A 32 1.61 1.63 14.12
N THR A 33 1.72 1.07 15.30
CA THR A 33 2.87 1.34 16.18
C THR A 33 4.02 0.47 15.71
N ALA A 34 4.93 1.06 14.93
CA ALA A 34 6.01 0.31 14.33
C ALA A 34 7.15 0.07 15.31
N ALA A 35 7.62 -1.16 15.37
CA ALA A 35 8.89 -1.45 16.01
C ALA A 35 10.05 -0.86 15.19
N SER A 36 11.14 -0.50 15.86
CA SER A 36 12.33 0.05 15.21
C SER A 36 12.82 -0.86 14.08
N ALA A 37 13.08 -0.26 12.93
CA ALA A 37 13.61 -0.91 11.74
C ALA A 37 12.78 -2.09 11.19
N ALA A 38 11.51 -2.20 11.54
CA ALA A 38 10.63 -3.22 10.97
C ALA A 38 10.48 -3.03 9.47
N SER A 39 10.63 -4.10 8.71
CA SER A 39 10.34 -4.09 7.28
C SER A 39 8.84 -4.15 7.03
N TRP A 40 8.42 -3.57 5.92
CA TRP A 40 7.07 -3.71 5.40
C TRP A 40 7.08 -4.08 3.92
N HIS A 41 6.04 -4.78 3.51
CA HIS A 41 5.87 -5.22 2.14
C HIS A 41 4.39 -5.18 1.73
N ILE A 42 4.13 -4.67 0.54
CA ILE A 42 2.80 -4.63 -0.08
C ILE A 42 2.86 -5.33 -1.43
N GLU A 43 1.97 -6.28 -1.62
CA GLU A 43 1.66 -6.86 -2.93
C GLU A 43 0.26 -6.40 -3.33
N CYS A 44 0.13 -5.83 -4.52
CA CYS A 44 -1.15 -5.44 -5.08
C CYS A 44 -1.33 -6.06 -6.45
N MET A 45 -2.39 -6.86 -6.60
CA MET A 45 -2.85 -7.40 -7.86
C MET A 45 -4.04 -6.58 -8.34
N ILE A 46 -3.97 -6.10 -9.58
CA ILE A 46 -5.05 -5.35 -10.21
C ILE A 46 -5.54 -6.16 -11.40
N ILE A 47 -6.79 -6.55 -11.36
CA ILE A 47 -7.44 -7.37 -12.37
C ILE A 47 -8.48 -6.51 -13.08
N ARG A 48 -8.36 -6.41 -14.40
CA ARG A 48 -9.39 -5.75 -15.20
C ARG A 48 -10.64 -6.62 -15.26
N ASP A 49 -11.75 -6.08 -14.81
CA ASP A 49 -13.06 -6.76 -14.83
C ASP A 49 -13.93 -6.30 -16.01
N SER A 50 -13.85 -5.01 -16.35
CA SER A 50 -14.56 -4.44 -17.51
C SER A 50 -13.77 -3.29 -18.14
N SER A 51 -14.38 -2.54 -19.05
CA SER A 51 -13.79 -1.31 -19.62
C SER A 51 -13.63 -0.18 -18.58
N THR A 52 -14.37 -0.23 -17.49
CA THR A 52 -14.46 0.84 -16.50
C THR A 52 -14.23 0.38 -15.06
N THR A 53 -14.01 -0.93 -14.86
CA THR A 53 -13.89 -1.52 -13.52
C THR A 53 -12.64 -2.38 -13.40
N VAL A 54 -11.94 -2.23 -12.29
CA VAL A 54 -10.86 -3.12 -11.88
C VAL A 54 -11.13 -3.66 -10.48
N ARG A 55 -10.68 -4.88 -10.24
CA ARG A 55 -10.63 -5.51 -8.92
C ARG A 55 -9.21 -5.46 -8.40
N CYS A 56 -9.03 -4.92 -7.21
CA CYS A 56 -7.74 -4.80 -6.56
C CYS A 56 -7.68 -5.71 -5.34
N VAL A 57 -6.72 -6.62 -5.33
CA VAL A 57 -6.41 -7.46 -4.16
C VAL A 57 -5.08 -7.02 -3.61
N THR A 58 -5.05 -6.55 -2.39
CA THR A 58 -3.85 -6.03 -1.73
C THR A 58 -3.52 -6.86 -0.51
N LYS A 59 -2.28 -7.32 -0.42
CA LYS A 59 -1.71 -8.02 0.73
C LYS A 59 -0.61 -7.16 1.35
N PHE A 60 -0.72 -6.93 2.64
CA PHE A 60 0.27 -6.21 3.43
C PHE A 60 0.88 -7.13 4.46
N THR A 61 2.20 -7.10 4.58
CA THR A 61 2.95 -7.81 5.60
C THR A 61 3.98 -6.88 6.24
N THR A 62 4.22 -7.05 7.52
CA THR A 62 5.26 -6.31 8.26
C THR A 62 5.84 -7.20 9.35
N ALA A 63 7.10 -6.98 9.67
CA ALA A 63 7.76 -7.59 10.83
C ALA A 63 7.40 -6.91 12.15
N SER A 64 6.61 -5.83 12.12
CA SER A 64 6.08 -5.16 13.29
C SER A 64 4.78 -5.81 13.77
N ALA A 65 4.17 -5.30 14.81
CA ALA A 65 3.07 -5.82 15.64
C ALA A 65 1.79 -6.37 14.96
N VAL A 66 1.76 -6.54 13.65
CA VAL A 66 0.65 -7.20 12.96
C VAL A 66 0.96 -8.69 12.85
N SER A 67 0.26 -9.50 13.61
CA SER A 67 0.51 -10.93 13.73
C SER A 67 0.08 -11.76 12.52
N ALA A 68 -0.58 -11.17 11.52
CA ALA A 68 -1.02 -11.86 10.30
C ALA A 68 -1.00 -10.89 9.09
N PRO A 69 -0.84 -11.41 7.87
CA PRO A 69 -1.01 -10.60 6.67
C PRO A 69 -2.38 -9.96 6.61
N LEU A 70 -2.43 -8.66 6.36
CA LEU A 70 -3.68 -7.96 6.09
C LEU A 70 -3.99 -8.07 4.59
N VAL A 71 -5.11 -8.68 4.25
CA VAL A 71 -5.55 -8.82 2.86
C VAL A 71 -6.86 -8.07 2.68
N THR A 72 -6.91 -7.24 1.65
CA THR A 72 -8.12 -6.50 1.27
C THR A 72 -8.46 -6.72 -0.19
N GLN A 73 -9.75 -6.69 -0.51
CA GLN A 73 -10.25 -6.61 -1.88
C GLN A 73 -11.09 -5.35 -2.03
N THR A 74 -10.83 -4.60 -3.09
CA THR A 74 -11.59 -3.38 -3.40
C THR A 74 -11.83 -3.32 -4.90
N ASP A 75 -13.08 -3.12 -5.30
CA ASP A 75 -13.44 -2.89 -6.69
C ASP A 75 -13.47 -1.37 -6.93
N VAL A 76 -12.76 -0.92 -7.97
CA VAL A 76 -12.74 0.48 -8.40
C VAL A 76 -13.53 0.59 -9.69
N THR A 77 -14.57 1.41 -9.67
CA THR A 77 -15.51 1.59 -10.79
C THR A 77 -15.39 3.00 -11.37
N GLY A 78 -16.00 3.23 -12.52
CA GLY A 78 -16.03 4.56 -13.15
C GLY A 78 -14.68 5.00 -13.73
N LEU A 79 -13.77 4.07 -13.95
CA LEU A 79 -12.46 4.34 -14.53
C LEU A 79 -12.54 4.53 -16.05
N THR A 80 -11.58 5.28 -16.60
CA THR A 80 -11.32 5.30 -18.05
C THR A 80 -10.04 4.51 -18.29
N LEU A 81 -10.17 3.19 -18.50
CA LEU A 81 -9.00 2.29 -18.63
C LEU A 81 -8.27 2.43 -19.97
N SER A 82 -8.81 3.18 -20.93
CA SER A 82 -8.08 3.60 -22.14
C SER A 82 -7.14 4.78 -21.91
N SER A 83 -7.19 5.41 -20.74
CA SER A 83 -6.31 6.50 -20.31
C SER A 83 -5.35 6.03 -19.22
N SER A 84 -4.32 6.82 -18.95
CA SER A 84 -3.40 6.55 -17.85
C SER A 84 -4.11 6.61 -16.50
N ASN A 85 -3.92 5.58 -15.69
CA ASN A 85 -4.37 5.52 -14.31
C ASN A 85 -3.16 5.41 -13.38
N ILE A 86 -3.14 6.23 -12.34
CA ILE A 86 -2.01 6.29 -11.42
C ILE A 86 -2.19 5.25 -10.32
N LEU A 87 -1.18 4.40 -10.17
CA LEU A 87 -1.02 3.52 -9.02
C LEU A 87 0.03 4.13 -8.09
N LYS A 88 -0.34 4.45 -6.86
CA LYS A 88 0.58 5.06 -5.90
C LYS A 88 0.49 4.42 -4.52
N VAL A 89 1.63 4.39 -3.85
CA VAL A 89 1.76 4.07 -2.41
C VAL A 89 2.09 5.37 -1.68
N THR A 90 1.42 5.61 -0.57
CA THR A 90 1.69 6.75 0.29
C THR A 90 1.95 6.28 1.70
N GLY A 91 2.82 7.00 2.40
CA GLY A 91 3.07 6.84 3.82
C GLY A 91 2.67 8.10 4.58
N GLN A 92 2.15 7.91 5.78
CA GLN A 92 1.80 8.99 6.70
C GLN A 92 2.34 8.65 8.09
N GLY A 93 3.17 9.53 8.62
CA GLY A 93 3.52 9.56 10.04
C GLY A 93 2.40 10.21 10.85
N GLY A 94 2.19 9.71 12.06
CA GLY A 94 1.24 10.25 13.02
C GLY A 94 1.75 10.14 14.44
N GLY A 95 0.99 10.65 15.42
CA GLY A 95 1.38 10.66 16.82
C GLY A 95 2.04 11.97 17.25
N ALA A 96 2.61 11.98 18.45
CA ALA A 96 3.09 13.21 19.10
C ALA A 96 4.37 13.79 18.47
N SER A 97 5.15 13.00 17.74
CA SER A 97 6.44 13.41 17.20
C SER A 97 6.78 12.66 15.91
N PRO A 98 6.07 12.91 14.80
CA PRO A 98 6.48 12.34 13.53
C PRO A 98 7.84 12.90 13.11
N ALA A 99 8.75 12.03 12.68
CA ALA A 99 10.08 12.39 12.23
C ALA A 99 10.32 11.99 10.77
N SER A 100 11.29 12.65 10.14
CA SER A 100 11.78 12.23 8.82
C SER A 100 12.34 10.81 8.92
N ASN A 101 12.02 9.99 7.90
CA ASN A 101 12.39 8.59 7.82
C ASN A 101 11.58 7.63 8.72
N ASP A 102 10.52 8.07 9.37
CA ASP A 102 9.59 7.16 10.07
C ASP A 102 9.04 6.07 9.15
N ILE A 103 8.88 6.41 7.88
CA ILE A 103 8.52 5.48 6.81
C ILE A 103 9.49 5.67 5.64
N VAL A 104 10.22 4.63 5.29
CA VAL A 104 11.16 4.65 4.16
C VAL A 104 10.71 3.67 3.10
N TYR A 105 10.54 4.18 1.88
CA TYR A 105 10.28 3.39 0.69
C TYR A 105 11.62 2.97 0.07
N LYS A 106 11.82 1.68 -0.13
CA LYS A 106 13.08 1.13 -0.66
C LYS A 106 12.95 0.34 -1.95
N LEU A 107 11.77 -0.18 -2.23
CA LEU A 107 11.53 -1.07 -3.36
C LEU A 107 10.17 -0.82 -3.96
N GLY A 108 10.12 -0.71 -5.27
CA GLY A 108 8.87 -0.73 -6.02
C GLY A 108 9.04 -1.42 -7.37
N ARG A 109 8.10 -2.29 -7.69
CA ARG A 109 8.05 -2.98 -8.98
C ARG A 109 6.60 -3.10 -9.45
N ILE A 110 6.38 -2.78 -10.73
CA ILE A 110 5.14 -3.06 -11.43
C ILE A 110 5.45 -4.08 -12.52
N ARG A 111 4.65 -5.14 -12.56
CA ARG A 111 4.67 -6.13 -13.63
C ARG A 111 3.30 -6.14 -14.29
N PHE A 112 3.30 -6.09 -15.59
CA PHE A 112 2.10 -6.27 -16.41
C PHE A 112 2.09 -7.68 -16.96
N GLU A 113 0.97 -8.38 -16.79
CA GLU A 113 0.75 -9.69 -17.36
C GLU A 113 -0.45 -9.58 -18.31
N PRO A 114 -0.24 -9.75 -19.62
CA PRO A 114 -1.34 -9.73 -20.57
C PRO A 114 -2.23 -10.96 -20.36
N VAL A 115 -3.53 -10.76 -20.49
CA VAL A 115 -4.50 -11.86 -20.57
C VAL A 115 -4.57 -12.31 -22.02
N TYR A 116 -4.42 -13.59 -22.23
CA TYR A 116 -4.52 -14.21 -23.54
C TYR A 116 -5.94 -14.71 -23.80
#